data_9a70088f645e7d6dda3eba9c53fe6f58
#
_entry.id   9a70088f645e7d6dda3eba9c53fe6f58
#
_cell.length_a   1.000
_cell.length_b   1.000
_cell.length_c   1.000
_cell.angle_alpha   90.00
_cell.angle_beta   90.00
_cell.angle_gamma   90.00
#
_symmetry.space_group_name_H-M   'P 1'
#
loop_
_entity.id
_entity.type
_entity.pdbx_description
1 polymer ?
#
loop_
_entity_poly.entity_id
_entity_poly.type
_entity_poly.pdbx_seq_one_letter_code
_entity_poly.pdbx_strand_id
1 'polypeptide(L)'
;GYISYTPIAISFQSESPFATDGITDTIIASQIITTASNIYSFNVNGTMDSAPVITLQINAINPDNVLREIVLANASLSKFLTIESIFKAGDIVVVDCANYTIFKNGEYLFGKGQFPQYDVGSGSLQYSDSATTRNITISATMERKYL
;
A
#
# COMPACT_ATOMS: atom_id res chain seq x y z
N GLY A 1 36.21 5.14 23.29
CA GLY A 1 35.39 5.20 23.05
C GLY A 1 35.25 4.93 22.85
N TYR A 2 35.26 5.19 22.76
CA TYR A 2 34.46 5.10 22.60
C TYR A 2 33.99 5.01 22.17
N ILE A 3 34.15 5.04 22.16
CA ILE A 3 33.33 5.07 21.77
C ILE A 3 32.97 4.98 21.30
N SER A 4 33.08 5.13 21.10
CA SER A 4 32.24 5.14 20.66
C SER A 4 31.85 4.92 20.15
N TYR A 5 31.88 5.04 19.93
CA TYR A 5 31.02 4.97 19.47
C TYR A 5 30.66 4.76 18.79
N THR A 6 30.88 4.77 18.77
CA THR A 6 30.25 4.66 18.19
C THR A 6 29.76 4.37 17.82
N PRO A 7 29.69 4.42 17.80
CA PRO A 7 28.94 4.32 17.40
C PRO A 7 28.42 4.14 16.88
N ILE A 8 28.12 4.43 16.73
CA ILE A 8 27.49 4.36 16.22
C ILE A 8 27.00 3.94 15.68
N ALA A 9 27.05 3.94 15.56
CA ALA A 9 26.46 3.65 15.05
C ALA A 9 26.06 2.98 14.81
N ILE A 10 25.99 2.98 14.86
CA ILE A 10 25.51 2.46 14.74
C ILE A 10 24.77 1.94 14.73
N SER A 11 24.73 1.89 14.82
CA SER A 11 23.89 1.36 14.84
C SER A 11 22.92 1.40 14.47
N PHE A 12 22.62 1.61 14.02
CA PHE A 12 21.52 1.51 13.67
C PHE A 12 21.20 0.77 12.67
N GLN A 13 21.45 0.60 12.29
CA GLN A 13 21.03 -0.14 11.46
C GLN A 13 20.71 -1.47 11.69
N SER A 14 20.96 -1.90 12.26
CA SER A 14 20.65 -3.17 12.27
C SER A 14 19.61 -3.65 13.14
N GLU A 15 18.58 -2.88 13.41
CA GLU A 15 17.41 -3.40 14.00
C GLU A 15 16.59 -4.24 13.06
N SER A 16 16.75 -4.05 11.78
CA SER A 16 16.07 -4.86 10.78
C SER A 16 16.85 -6.16 10.55
N PRO A 17 16.20 -7.34 10.63
CA PRO A 17 16.89 -8.60 10.37
C PRO A 17 17.16 -8.85 8.88
N PHE A 18 16.68 -8.00 7.97
CA PHE A 18 16.92 -8.13 6.55
C PHE A 18 17.48 -6.86 5.96
N ALA A 19 18.16 -7.03 4.83
CA ALA A 19 18.71 -5.94 4.06
C ALA A 19 17.77 -5.56 2.93
N THR A 20 17.83 -4.30 2.53
CA THR A 20 17.25 -3.85 1.27
C THR A 20 18.38 -3.35 0.40
N ASP A 21 18.19 -3.35 -0.92
CA ASP A 21 19.17 -2.82 -1.86
C ASP A 21 18.89 -1.36 -2.21
N GLY A 22 17.93 -0.74 -1.56
CA GLY A 22 17.53 0.63 -1.84
C GLY A 22 16.72 0.78 -3.11
N ILE A 23 16.35 -0.33 -3.75
CA ILE A 23 15.56 -0.31 -4.99
C ILE A 23 14.09 -0.42 -4.64
N THR A 24 13.31 0.50 -5.22
CA THR A 24 11.85 0.47 -5.12
C THR A 24 11.30 0.12 -6.50
N ASP A 25 10.53 -0.95 -6.55
CA ASP A 25 9.86 -1.37 -7.78
C ASP A 25 8.49 -0.72 -7.89
N THR A 26 8.14 -0.26 -9.09
CA THR A 26 6.78 0.12 -9.39
C THR A 26 6.01 -1.14 -9.76
N ILE A 27 5.18 -1.64 -8.85
CA ILE A 27 4.42 -2.87 -9.08
C ILE A 27 3.10 -2.60 -9.79
N ILE A 28 2.54 -1.41 -9.59
CA ILE A 28 1.36 -0.95 -10.34
C ILE A 28 1.69 0.45 -10.86
N ALA A 29 1.89 0.58 -12.17
CA ALA A 29 2.03 1.88 -12.81
C ALA A 29 0.70 2.63 -12.72
N SER A 30 0.75 3.96 -12.76
CA SER A 30 -0.46 4.77 -12.67
C SER A 30 -1.52 4.32 -13.67
N GLN A 31 -2.67 3.91 -13.17
CA GLN A 31 -3.80 3.45 -13.96
C GLN A 31 -5.09 4.03 -13.41
N ILE A 32 -6.07 4.14 -14.27
CA ILE A 32 -7.38 4.70 -13.91
C ILE A 32 -8.34 3.56 -13.61
N ILE A 33 -8.97 3.63 -12.44
CA ILE A 33 -10.02 2.71 -12.03
C ILE A 33 -11.37 3.34 -12.39
N THR A 34 -12.16 2.66 -13.20
CA THR A 34 -13.50 3.11 -13.58
C THR A 34 -14.57 2.08 -13.25
N THR A 35 -14.18 0.88 -12.79
CA THR A 35 -15.12 -0.19 -12.43
C THR A 35 -14.99 -0.51 -10.93
N ALA A 36 -16.04 -1.10 -10.37
CA ALA A 36 -16.13 -1.35 -8.93
C ALA A 36 -15.13 -2.38 -8.41
N SER A 37 -14.57 -3.19 -9.29
CA SER A 37 -13.62 -4.23 -8.92
C SER A 37 -12.56 -4.38 -9.99
N ASN A 38 -11.29 -4.41 -9.58
CA ASN A 38 -10.15 -4.53 -10.48
C ASN A 38 -9.08 -5.38 -9.83
N ILE A 39 -8.36 -6.14 -10.65
CA ILE A 39 -7.24 -6.97 -10.20
C ILE A 39 -5.99 -6.55 -10.96
N TYR A 40 -4.90 -6.33 -10.20
CA TYR A 40 -3.60 -5.96 -10.74
C TYR A 40 -2.60 -7.03 -10.40
N SER A 41 -1.94 -7.59 -11.41
CA SER A 41 -0.93 -8.64 -11.23
C SER A 41 0.47 -8.05 -11.36
N PHE A 42 1.40 -8.56 -10.57
CA PHE A 42 2.78 -8.08 -10.54
C PHE A 42 3.71 -9.15 -9.99
N ASN A 43 5.02 -8.88 -10.06
CA ASN A 43 6.03 -9.75 -9.46
C ASN A 43 6.65 -9.05 -8.26
N VAL A 44 6.85 -9.80 -7.20
CA VAL A 44 7.58 -9.37 -6.01
C VAL A 44 9.01 -9.84 -6.14
N ASN A 45 9.93 -8.87 -6.23
CA ASN A 45 11.35 -9.13 -6.39
C ASN A 45 12.05 -9.18 -5.03
N GLY A 46 13.28 -9.70 -5.02
CA GLY A 46 14.06 -9.90 -3.80
C GLY A 46 13.99 -11.34 -3.34
N THR A 47 14.35 -11.59 -2.09
CA THR A 47 14.33 -12.94 -1.49
C THR A 47 13.46 -13.01 -0.24
N MET A 48 12.88 -11.90 0.17
CA MET A 48 12.03 -11.81 1.35
C MET A 48 10.65 -11.25 0.97
N ASP A 49 9.67 -11.61 1.76
CA ASP A 49 8.33 -11.03 1.65
C ASP A 49 8.38 -9.53 1.77
N SER A 50 7.48 -8.86 1.10
CA SER A 50 7.41 -7.41 1.12
C SER A 50 5.96 -6.92 1.11
N ALA A 51 5.80 -5.63 1.35
CA ALA A 51 4.51 -4.99 1.42
C ALA A 51 4.52 -3.68 0.64
N PRO A 52 3.44 -3.38 -0.10
CA PRO A 52 3.40 -2.22 -0.97
C PRO A 52 3.04 -0.94 -0.25
N VAL A 53 3.38 0.17 -0.89
CA VAL A 53 2.78 1.48 -0.63
C VAL A 53 1.84 1.77 -1.80
N ILE A 54 0.55 1.88 -1.51
CA ILE A 54 -0.49 2.05 -2.51
C ILE A 54 -1.01 3.47 -2.41
N THR A 55 -1.06 4.17 -3.53
CA THR A 55 -1.60 5.53 -3.60
C THR A 55 -2.85 5.52 -4.44
N LEU A 56 -3.93 6.06 -3.88
CA LEU A 56 -5.21 6.23 -4.54
C LEU A 56 -5.50 7.72 -4.63
N GLN A 57 -5.58 8.25 -5.84
CA GLN A 57 -5.99 9.63 -6.06
C GLN A 57 -7.42 9.61 -6.58
N ILE A 58 -8.33 10.15 -5.79
CA ILE A 58 -9.75 10.15 -6.13
C ILE A 58 -10.02 11.36 -7.02
N ASN A 59 -10.20 11.10 -8.31
CA ASN A 59 -10.49 12.14 -9.29
C ASN A 59 -11.97 12.46 -9.30
N ALA A 60 -12.80 11.44 -9.15
CA ALA A 60 -14.24 11.55 -9.04
C ALA A 60 -14.78 10.31 -8.33
N ILE A 61 -15.83 10.47 -7.57
CA ILE A 61 -16.55 9.37 -6.94
C ILE A 61 -18.01 9.79 -6.79
N ASN A 62 -18.94 8.88 -7.08
CA ASN A 62 -20.34 9.23 -7.11
C ASN A 62 -21.17 8.20 -6.34
N PRO A 63 -22.05 8.66 -5.44
CA PRO A 63 -22.15 10.01 -4.93
C PRO A 63 -20.88 10.37 -4.13
N ASP A 64 -20.45 11.62 -4.23
CA ASP A 64 -19.32 12.09 -3.44
C ASP A 64 -19.77 12.55 -2.05
N ASN A 65 -18.78 12.76 -1.20
CA ASN A 65 -19.01 13.25 0.17
C ASN A 65 -19.96 12.37 0.97
N VAL A 66 -19.91 11.05 0.73
CA VAL A 66 -20.74 10.03 1.38
C VAL A 66 -19.82 8.97 1.96
N LEU A 67 -20.20 8.42 3.11
CA LEU A 67 -19.44 7.34 3.75
C LEU A 67 -19.41 6.12 2.84
N ARG A 68 -18.21 5.63 2.53
CA ARG A 68 -18.01 4.51 1.62
C ARG A 68 -16.86 3.65 2.06
N GLU A 69 -16.82 2.44 1.50
CA GLU A 69 -15.75 1.50 1.73
C GLU A 69 -14.91 1.31 0.48
N ILE A 70 -13.59 1.30 0.68
CA ILE A 70 -12.63 0.84 -0.32
C ILE A 70 -11.94 -0.36 0.28
N VAL A 71 -11.86 -1.45 -0.49
CA VAL A 71 -11.23 -2.69 -0.04
C VAL A 71 -10.01 -2.97 -0.91
N LEU A 72 -8.88 -3.18 -0.26
CA LEU A 72 -7.62 -3.60 -0.90
C LEU A 72 -7.29 -5.00 -0.39
N ALA A 73 -7.15 -5.94 -1.30
CA ALA A 73 -7.02 -7.34 -0.93
C ALA A 73 -5.86 -8.03 -1.61
N ASN A 74 -5.16 -8.87 -0.85
CA ASN A 74 -4.36 -9.96 -1.38
C ASN A 74 -5.14 -11.24 -1.11
N ALA A 75 -5.96 -11.65 -2.07
CA ALA A 75 -6.88 -12.76 -1.87
C ALA A 75 -6.14 -14.09 -1.71
N SER A 76 -4.97 -14.27 -2.33
CA SER A 76 -4.21 -15.51 -2.22
C SER A 76 -3.70 -15.77 -0.80
N LEU A 77 -3.49 -14.72 -0.01
CA LEU A 77 -3.09 -14.83 1.39
C LEU A 77 -4.23 -14.50 2.34
N SER A 78 -5.45 -14.36 1.83
CA SER A 78 -6.65 -14.04 2.62
C SER A 78 -6.50 -12.76 3.44
N LYS A 79 -5.82 -11.77 2.89
CA LYS A 79 -5.61 -10.48 3.55
C LYS A 79 -6.47 -9.42 2.90
N PHE A 80 -7.35 -8.82 3.71
CA PHE A 80 -8.33 -7.85 3.24
C PHE A 80 -8.27 -6.64 4.16
N LEU A 81 -8.03 -5.47 3.58
CA LEU A 81 -8.05 -4.19 4.29
C LEU A 81 -9.25 -3.39 3.81
N THR A 82 -10.14 -3.04 4.72
CA THR A 82 -11.30 -2.20 4.44
C THR A 82 -11.05 -0.80 4.99
N ILE A 83 -11.14 0.19 4.12
CA ILE A 83 -10.97 1.60 4.47
C ILE A 83 -12.32 2.27 4.35
N GLU A 84 -12.89 2.69 5.47
CA GLU A 84 -14.19 3.34 5.51
C GLU A 84 -13.99 4.83 5.80
N SER A 85 -14.45 5.68 4.91
CA SER A 85 -14.32 7.12 5.05
C SER A 85 -15.31 7.84 4.14
N ILE A 86 -15.42 9.15 4.33
CA ILE A 86 -16.15 10.01 3.42
C ILE A 86 -15.17 10.48 2.35
N PHE A 87 -15.34 9.97 1.13
CA PHE A 87 -14.45 10.27 0.01
C PHE A 87 -15.09 11.29 -0.93
N LYS A 88 -14.27 12.16 -1.49
CA LYS A 88 -14.68 13.14 -2.48
C LYS A 88 -13.55 13.38 -3.49
N ALA A 89 -13.87 14.05 -4.59
CA ALA A 89 -12.89 14.39 -5.60
C ALA A 89 -11.76 15.23 -4.99
N GLY A 90 -10.53 14.90 -5.36
CA GLY A 90 -9.33 15.57 -4.86
C GLY A 90 -8.67 14.86 -3.67
N ASP A 91 -9.33 13.89 -3.06
CA ASP A 91 -8.74 13.15 -1.95
C ASP A 91 -7.58 12.27 -2.44
N ILE A 92 -6.53 12.21 -1.64
CA ILE A 92 -5.39 11.33 -1.88
C ILE A 92 -5.25 10.42 -0.67
N VAL A 93 -5.31 9.10 -0.92
CA VAL A 93 -5.17 8.09 0.12
C VAL A 93 -3.87 7.35 -0.11
N VAL A 94 -3.04 7.29 0.91
CA VAL A 94 -1.77 6.56 0.88
C VAL A 94 -1.86 5.42 1.89
N VAL A 95 -1.75 4.20 1.40
CA VAL A 95 -1.80 2.99 2.22
C VAL A 95 -0.41 2.39 2.24
N ASP A 96 0.28 2.54 3.36
CA ASP A 96 1.62 1.98 3.57
C ASP A 96 1.48 0.65 4.28
N CYS A 97 1.49 -0.43 3.52
CA CYS A 97 1.29 -1.76 4.06
C CYS A 97 2.51 -2.25 4.87
N ALA A 98 3.69 -1.68 4.63
CA ALA A 98 4.89 -2.03 5.39
C ALA A 98 4.85 -1.45 6.81
N ASN A 99 4.28 -0.27 6.97
CA ASN A 99 4.19 0.42 8.25
C ASN A 99 2.80 0.36 8.87
N TYR A 100 1.86 -0.31 8.21
CA TYR A 100 0.47 -0.46 8.69
C TYR A 100 -0.21 0.88 8.94
N THR A 101 -0.04 1.82 8.02
CA THR A 101 -0.64 3.16 8.13
C THR A 101 -1.46 3.51 6.91
N ILE A 102 -2.52 4.29 7.14
CA ILE A 102 -3.36 4.84 6.08
C ILE A 102 -3.48 6.33 6.34
N PHE A 103 -3.19 7.13 5.32
CA PHE A 103 -3.36 8.58 5.39
C PHE A 103 -4.27 9.04 4.27
N LYS A 104 -5.25 9.87 4.60
CA LYS A 104 -6.08 10.55 3.62
C LYS A 104 -5.83 12.05 3.75
N ASN A 105 -5.27 12.64 2.70
CA ASN A 105 -4.87 14.06 2.69
C ASN A 105 -3.94 14.41 3.88
N GLY A 106 -3.05 13.49 4.23
CA GLY A 106 -2.10 13.67 5.31
C GLY A 106 -2.64 13.39 6.71
N GLU A 107 -3.90 12.98 6.84
CA GLU A 107 -4.51 12.64 8.13
C GLU A 107 -4.66 11.13 8.28
N TYR A 108 -4.35 10.65 9.46
CA TYR A 108 -4.38 9.22 9.75
C TYR A 108 -5.81 8.66 9.74
N LEU A 109 -5.98 7.51 9.10
CA LEU A 109 -7.23 6.74 9.12
C LEU A 109 -6.99 5.36 9.69
N PHE A 110 -8.02 4.81 10.33
CA PHE A 110 -8.02 3.41 10.71
C PHE A 110 -8.59 2.56 9.58
N GLY A 111 -7.92 1.44 9.29
CA GLY A 111 -8.46 0.41 8.44
C GLY A 111 -8.93 -0.78 9.27
N LYS A 112 -9.85 -1.56 8.71
CA LYS A 112 -10.34 -2.80 9.31
C LYS A 112 -9.73 -3.97 8.56
N GLY A 113 -9.27 -4.99 9.28
CA GLY A 113 -8.73 -6.20 8.70
C GLY A 113 -7.22 -6.20 8.66
N GLN A 114 -6.66 -6.70 7.59
CA GLN A 114 -5.21 -6.91 7.47
C GLN A 114 -4.67 -6.22 6.24
N PHE A 115 -3.53 -5.54 6.40
CA PHE A 115 -2.83 -4.92 5.28
C PHE A 115 -2.29 -5.99 4.33
N PRO A 116 -2.47 -5.82 3.02
CA PRO A 116 -1.90 -6.73 2.03
C PRO A 116 -0.40 -6.86 2.18
N GLN A 117 0.08 -8.10 2.16
CA GLN A 117 1.50 -8.43 2.16
C GLN A 117 1.71 -9.53 1.14
N TYR A 118 2.92 -9.66 0.62
CA TYR A 118 3.18 -10.52 -0.52
C TYR A 118 4.42 -11.35 -0.34
N ASP A 119 4.32 -12.62 -0.69
CA ASP A 119 5.47 -13.51 -0.84
C ASP A 119 6.24 -13.13 -2.11
N VAL A 120 7.51 -13.50 -2.15
CA VAL A 120 8.32 -13.37 -3.35
C VAL A 120 7.68 -14.17 -4.48
N GLY A 121 7.67 -13.60 -5.68
CA GLY A 121 7.11 -14.21 -6.87
C GLY A 121 5.86 -13.50 -7.35
N SER A 122 4.91 -14.27 -7.88
CA SER A 122 3.69 -13.71 -8.43
C SER A 122 2.77 -13.19 -7.34
N GLY A 123 2.24 -11.99 -7.53
CA GLY A 123 1.27 -11.40 -6.62
C GLY A 123 0.16 -10.70 -7.38
N SER A 124 -0.93 -10.42 -6.68
CA SER A 124 -2.01 -9.61 -7.22
C SER A 124 -2.66 -8.78 -6.12
N LEU A 125 -3.12 -7.61 -6.49
CA LEU A 125 -3.89 -6.73 -5.62
C LEU A 125 -5.26 -6.56 -6.22
N GLN A 126 -6.29 -6.78 -5.42
CA GLN A 126 -7.66 -6.52 -5.82
C GLN A 126 -8.15 -5.24 -5.15
N TYR A 127 -8.64 -4.33 -5.98
CA TYR A 127 -9.33 -3.12 -5.54
C TYR A 127 -10.83 -3.32 -5.71
N SER A 128 -11.61 -2.92 -4.71
CA SER A 128 -13.06 -2.83 -4.86
C SER A 128 -13.59 -1.68 -4.01
N ASP A 129 -14.75 -1.15 -4.37
CA ASP A 129 -15.41 -0.10 -3.62
C ASP A 129 -16.93 -0.22 -3.72
N SER A 130 -17.62 0.57 -2.88
CA SER A 130 -19.08 0.61 -2.80
C SER A 130 -19.69 1.78 -3.55
N ALA A 131 -18.94 2.52 -4.33
CA ALA A 131 -19.44 3.67 -5.09
C ALA A 131 -20.29 3.23 -6.28
N THR A 132 -21.17 4.09 -6.74
CA THR A 132 -21.95 3.87 -7.96
C THR A 132 -21.06 4.03 -9.18
N THR A 133 -20.28 5.09 -9.25
CA THR A 133 -19.26 5.33 -10.27
C THR A 133 -18.02 5.94 -9.62
N ARG A 134 -16.87 5.81 -10.28
CA ARG A 134 -15.61 6.38 -9.81
C ARG A 134 -14.66 6.60 -10.95
N ASN A 135 -13.71 7.49 -10.70
CA ASN A 135 -12.52 7.65 -11.50
C ASN A 135 -11.38 7.86 -10.49
N ILE A 136 -10.56 6.85 -10.31
CA ILE A 136 -9.51 6.84 -9.28
C ILE A 136 -8.22 6.42 -9.96
N THR A 137 -7.15 7.20 -9.73
CA THR A 137 -5.82 6.82 -10.18
C THR A 137 -5.16 5.99 -9.09
N ILE A 138 -4.79 4.76 -9.43
CA ILE A 138 -4.07 3.86 -8.53
C ILE A 138 -2.63 3.72 -9.00
N SER A 139 -1.71 3.71 -8.03
CA SER A 139 -0.32 3.32 -8.26
C SER A 139 0.20 2.63 -7.00
N ALA A 140 1.20 1.80 -7.16
CA ALA A 140 1.80 1.13 -6.02
C ALA A 140 3.27 0.86 -6.27
N THR A 141 4.05 0.98 -5.19
CA THR A 141 5.48 0.70 -5.19
C THR A 141 5.79 -0.28 -4.07
N MET A 142 6.91 -0.96 -4.19
CA MET A 142 7.34 -1.95 -3.20
C MET A 142 8.86 -1.97 -3.16
N GLU A 143 9.42 -1.92 -1.95
CA GLU A 143 10.85 -2.01 -1.75
C GLU A 143 11.29 -3.46 -1.78
N ARG A 144 12.40 -3.75 -2.46
CA ARG A 144 12.98 -5.10 -2.48
C ARG A 144 13.63 -5.40 -1.15
N LYS A 145 13.40 -6.61 -0.65
CA LYS A 145 14.00 -7.08 0.60
C LYS A 145 14.78 -8.36 0.37
N TYR A 146 15.91 -8.49 1.05
CA TYR A 146 16.80 -9.63 0.97
C TYR A 146 17.17 -10.14 2.36
N LEU A 147 17.44 -11.43 2.42
CA LEU A 147 18.04 -12.02 3.61
C LEU A 147 19.48 -11.58 3.78
#